data_e92185d451c3ec25e0e69a15bc79c692
#
_entry.id   e92185d451c3ec25e0e69a15bc79c692
#
_cell.length_a   1.000
_cell.length_b   1.000
_cell.length_c   1.000
_cell.angle_alpha   90.00
_cell.angle_beta   90.00
_cell.angle_gamma   90.00
#
_symmetry.space_group_name_H-M   'P 1'
#
loop_
_entity.id
_entity.type
_entity.pdbx_description
1 polymer ?
#
loop_
_entity_poly.entity_id
_entity_poly.type
_entity_poly.pdbx_seq_one_letter_code
_entity_poly.pdbx_strand_id
1 'polypeptide(L)'
;MKHPLFKILIFLILGIYCEITFSVFQKEFHLIIIFNLLLLVFFEKVLKNTSYVKKILFEFLIAFSFVVSGIILVDFKNDSSHLNYIGNSKDILESKKATESNLRIYEPIVILEKLVKIKCEILTVTKDSLKKNLKGKILIYLTKDSSSIKLMPGDEIMVNCNFKELSNPKNPHQFNYSNYLSSKQIQYSAFVKNNWQFISSSLTVKRFSTIIRNKCLKILVDSGLKSDDFAIASALTFGYKDELS
;
A
#
# COMPACT_ATOMS: atom_id res chain seq x y z
N MET A 1 36.23 -9.09 0.26
CA MET A 1 34.85 -9.52 0.62
C MET A 1 34.40 -10.55 -0.40
N LYS A 2 34.09 -11.79 0.05
CA LYS A 2 33.77 -12.94 -0.83
C LYS A 2 32.33 -12.95 -1.40
N HIS A 3 31.50 -11.96 -1.07
CA HIS A 3 30.08 -11.96 -1.44
C HIS A 3 29.70 -10.67 -2.18
N PRO A 4 29.73 -10.65 -3.53
CA PRO A 4 29.40 -9.46 -4.31
C PRO A 4 27.94 -9.03 -4.14
N LEU A 5 27.02 -9.97 -3.94
CA LEU A 5 25.59 -9.68 -3.68
C LEU A 5 25.37 -8.85 -2.42
N PHE A 6 26.20 -9.04 -1.38
CA PHE A 6 26.07 -8.27 -0.14
C PHE A 6 26.41 -6.78 -0.32
N LYS A 7 27.43 -6.48 -1.16
CA LYS A 7 27.75 -5.08 -1.51
C LYS A 7 26.59 -4.41 -2.25
N ILE A 8 26.01 -5.10 -3.22
CA ILE A 8 24.85 -4.60 -4.00
C ILE A 8 23.68 -4.30 -3.07
N LEU A 9 23.37 -5.22 -2.15
CA LEU A 9 22.28 -5.06 -1.19
C LEU A 9 22.46 -3.83 -0.29
N ILE A 10 23.68 -3.58 0.20
CA ILE A 10 23.98 -2.41 1.04
C ILE A 10 23.66 -1.11 0.29
N PHE A 11 24.12 -0.97 -0.96
CA PHE A 11 23.86 0.25 -1.74
C PHE A 11 22.38 0.43 -2.08
N LEU A 12 21.66 -0.65 -2.35
CA LEU A 12 20.21 -0.59 -2.57
C LEU A 12 19.47 -0.14 -1.30
N ILE A 13 19.82 -0.71 -0.13
CA ILE A 13 19.24 -0.30 1.17
C ILE A 13 19.55 1.16 1.47
N LEU A 14 20.76 1.61 1.17
CA LEU A 14 21.17 3.01 1.35
C LEU A 14 20.32 3.94 0.49
N GLY A 15 20.04 3.59 -0.77
CA GLY A 15 19.14 4.34 -1.63
C GLY A 15 17.70 4.41 -1.08
N ILE A 16 17.16 3.30 -0.61
CA ILE A 16 15.84 3.24 0.04
C ILE A 16 15.82 4.14 1.28
N TYR A 17 16.83 4.07 2.12
CA TYR A 17 16.94 4.88 3.33
C TYR A 17 17.02 6.39 3.02
N CYS A 18 17.82 6.77 2.02
CA CYS A 18 17.92 8.17 1.59
C CYS A 18 16.57 8.71 1.13
N GLU A 19 15.80 7.95 0.35
CA GLU A 19 14.50 8.40 -0.13
C GLU A 19 13.48 8.55 1.01
N ILE A 20 13.42 7.58 1.91
CA ILE A 20 12.49 7.63 3.07
C ILE A 20 12.80 8.81 4.00
N THR A 21 14.10 9.15 4.16
CA THR A 21 14.51 10.17 5.14
C THR A 21 14.50 11.57 4.55
N PHE A 22 14.93 11.74 3.31
CA PHE A 22 15.19 13.04 2.70
C PHE A 22 14.23 13.39 1.55
N SER A 23 13.39 12.44 1.09
CA SER A 23 12.47 12.64 -0.05
C SER A 23 13.20 13.26 -1.25
N VAL A 24 14.33 12.66 -1.62
CA VAL A 24 15.29 13.18 -2.61
C VAL A 24 14.70 13.18 -4.02
N PHE A 25 13.69 12.34 -4.27
CA PHE A 25 13.15 12.15 -5.62
C PHE A 25 12.44 13.42 -6.13
N GLN A 26 12.97 13.98 -7.20
CA GLN A 26 12.33 15.00 -8.02
C GLN A 26 12.06 14.41 -9.42
N LYS A 27 11.04 14.90 -10.12
CA LYS A 27 10.59 14.37 -11.44
C LYS A 27 11.70 14.20 -12.48
N GLU A 28 12.84 14.86 -12.31
CA GLU A 28 13.97 14.84 -13.26
C GLU A 28 14.92 13.65 -13.04
N PHE A 29 14.71 12.85 -12.00
CA PHE A 29 15.58 11.70 -11.70
C PHE A 29 15.59 10.62 -12.79
N HIS A 30 14.55 10.54 -13.62
CA HIS A 30 14.55 9.64 -14.79
C HIS A 30 15.71 9.92 -15.75
N LEU A 31 16.09 11.18 -15.91
CA LEU A 31 17.26 11.58 -16.73
C LEU A 31 18.58 11.08 -16.13
N ILE A 32 18.70 11.10 -14.80
CA ILE A 32 19.88 10.61 -14.09
C ILE A 32 20.05 9.10 -14.29
N ILE A 33 18.95 8.35 -14.34
CA ILE A 33 18.98 6.91 -14.60
C ILE A 33 19.48 6.63 -16.00
N ILE A 34 18.87 7.27 -17.00
CA ILE A 34 19.25 7.10 -18.40
C ILE A 34 20.72 7.47 -18.58
N PHE A 35 21.15 8.57 -17.99
CA PHE A 35 22.54 8.98 -18.02
C PHE A 35 23.49 7.97 -17.35
N ASN A 36 23.11 7.43 -16.18
CA ASN A 36 23.88 6.42 -15.46
C ASN A 36 23.99 5.12 -16.28
N LEU A 37 22.89 4.65 -16.90
CA LEU A 37 22.91 3.48 -17.78
C LEU A 37 23.78 3.71 -19.02
N LEU A 38 23.72 4.87 -19.63
CA LEU A 38 24.59 5.22 -20.76
C LEU A 38 26.06 5.25 -20.37
N LEU A 39 26.37 5.77 -19.18
CA LEU A 39 27.72 5.73 -18.63
C LEU A 39 28.22 4.31 -18.41
N LEU A 40 27.39 3.42 -17.85
CA LEU A 40 27.76 2.00 -17.64
C LEU A 40 28.10 1.31 -18.98
N VAL A 41 27.27 1.49 -20.01
CA VAL A 41 27.51 0.93 -21.36
C VAL A 41 28.78 1.55 -22.00
N PHE A 42 29.00 2.84 -21.84
CA PHE A 42 30.19 3.52 -22.34
C PHE A 42 31.46 2.98 -21.67
N PHE A 43 31.45 2.87 -20.33
CA PHE A 43 32.59 2.37 -19.58
C PHE A 43 32.89 0.89 -19.88
N GLU A 44 31.88 0.05 -20.12
CA GLU A 44 32.08 -1.34 -20.55
C GLU A 44 32.86 -1.42 -21.85
N LYS A 45 32.52 -0.57 -22.83
CA LYS A 45 33.24 -0.53 -24.12
C LYS A 45 34.67 0.01 -24.00
N VAL A 46 34.89 0.99 -23.10
CA VAL A 46 36.20 1.64 -22.89
C VAL A 46 37.12 0.79 -22.01
N LEU A 47 36.58 -0.13 -21.19
CA LEU A 47 37.35 -1.00 -20.29
C LEU A 47 38.13 -2.10 -20.93
N LYS A 48 38.09 -2.27 -22.26
CA LYS A 48 38.91 -3.24 -22.98
C LYS A 48 40.44 -3.06 -22.75
N ASN A 49 40.89 -1.90 -22.20
CA ASN A 49 42.27 -1.64 -21.78
C ASN A 49 42.31 -1.34 -20.29
N THR A 50 42.77 -2.29 -19.50
CA THR A 50 42.62 -2.38 -18.05
C THR A 50 43.62 -1.53 -17.26
N SER A 51 43.25 -0.26 -16.95
CA SER A 51 43.88 0.48 -15.85
C SER A 51 43.12 0.20 -14.54
N TYR A 52 43.84 0.02 -13.43
CA TYR A 52 43.26 -0.20 -12.07
C TYR A 52 42.24 0.86 -11.69
N VAL A 53 42.50 2.11 -12.03
CA VAL A 53 41.59 3.26 -11.78
C VAL A 53 40.26 3.08 -12.50
N LYS A 54 40.26 2.56 -13.72
CA LYS A 54 39.02 2.33 -14.49
C LYS A 54 38.14 1.26 -13.86
N LYS A 55 38.72 0.23 -13.24
CA LYS A 55 37.98 -0.81 -12.51
C LYS A 55 37.28 -0.25 -11.27
N ILE A 56 37.98 0.59 -10.50
CA ILE A 56 37.41 1.27 -9.33
C ILE A 56 36.25 2.19 -9.73
N LEU A 57 36.42 2.98 -10.79
CA LEU A 57 35.36 3.85 -11.30
C LEU A 57 34.12 3.06 -11.75
N PHE A 58 34.33 1.92 -12.39
CA PHE A 58 33.22 1.04 -12.81
C PHE A 58 32.48 0.43 -11.62
N GLU A 59 33.20 -0.06 -10.60
CA GLU A 59 32.57 -0.55 -9.36
C GLU A 59 31.77 0.55 -8.66
N PHE A 60 32.28 1.78 -8.65
CA PHE A 60 31.58 2.93 -8.09
C PHE A 60 30.30 3.28 -8.87
N LEU A 61 30.35 3.25 -10.21
CA LEU A 61 29.18 3.46 -11.05
C LEU A 61 28.09 2.39 -10.82
N ILE A 62 28.48 1.14 -10.67
CA ILE A 62 27.56 0.07 -10.33
C ILE A 62 26.92 0.33 -8.96
N ALA A 63 27.71 0.66 -7.95
CA ALA A 63 27.22 0.97 -6.62
C ALA A 63 26.21 2.12 -6.64
N PHE A 64 26.55 3.21 -7.35
CA PHE A 64 25.67 4.36 -7.54
C PHE A 64 24.36 3.99 -8.25
N SER A 65 24.43 3.11 -9.26
CA SER A 65 23.24 2.59 -9.95
C SER A 65 22.26 1.88 -9.01
N PHE A 66 22.78 1.11 -8.04
CA PHE A 66 21.93 0.45 -7.04
C PHE A 66 21.33 1.43 -6.03
N VAL A 67 22.06 2.48 -5.63
CA VAL A 67 21.49 3.56 -4.79
C VAL A 67 20.34 4.24 -5.51
N VAL A 68 20.55 4.64 -6.77
CA VAL A 68 19.51 5.28 -7.59
C VAL A 68 18.31 4.34 -7.78
N SER A 69 18.55 3.04 -8.02
CA SER A 69 17.48 2.05 -8.12
C SER A 69 16.67 1.94 -6.82
N GLY A 70 17.32 2.02 -5.65
CA GLY A 70 16.66 2.04 -4.35
C GLY A 70 15.74 3.24 -4.16
N ILE A 71 16.19 4.43 -4.54
CA ILE A 71 15.40 5.67 -4.51
C ILE A 71 14.15 5.51 -5.37
N ILE A 72 14.30 5.03 -6.61
CA ILE A 72 13.19 4.87 -7.56
C ILE A 72 12.17 3.85 -7.08
N LEU A 73 12.62 2.73 -6.51
CA LEU A 73 11.72 1.70 -6.00
C LEU A 73 10.78 2.26 -4.91
N VAL A 74 11.28 3.14 -4.06
CA VAL A 74 10.45 3.79 -3.03
C VAL A 74 9.45 4.75 -3.67
N ASP A 75 9.90 5.62 -4.58
CA ASP A 75 9.03 6.58 -5.25
C ASP A 75 7.95 5.90 -6.09
N PHE A 76 8.32 4.88 -6.87
CA PHE A 76 7.37 4.13 -7.68
C PHE A 76 6.28 3.44 -6.85
N LYS A 77 6.62 3.05 -5.62
CA LYS A 77 5.68 2.45 -4.68
C LYS A 77 4.86 3.48 -3.89
N ASN A 78 5.27 4.74 -3.90
CA ASN A 78 4.64 5.79 -3.10
C ASN A 78 3.49 6.46 -3.87
N ASP A 79 2.24 6.20 -3.44
CA ASP A 79 1.05 6.79 -4.06
C ASP A 79 1.04 8.33 -3.92
N SER A 80 1.70 8.90 -2.91
CA SER A 80 1.75 10.36 -2.67
C SER A 80 2.52 11.13 -3.73
N SER A 81 3.41 10.48 -4.48
CA SER A 81 4.17 11.10 -5.57
C SER A 81 3.33 11.37 -6.83
N HIS A 82 2.13 10.79 -6.92
CA HIS A 82 1.25 10.98 -8.06
C HIS A 82 0.52 12.33 -7.99
N LEU A 83 0.42 13.02 -9.13
CA LEU A 83 -0.34 14.28 -9.26
C LEU A 83 -1.81 14.14 -8.84
N ASN A 84 -2.39 12.97 -9.12
CA ASN A 84 -3.79 12.65 -8.80
C ASN A 84 -3.93 12.03 -7.39
N TYR A 85 -2.96 12.19 -6.50
CA TYR A 85 -3.07 11.70 -5.14
C TYR A 85 -4.11 12.51 -4.36
N ILE A 86 -4.98 11.83 -3.60
CA ILE A 86 -6.06 12.47 -2.85
C ILE A 86 -5.55 13.55 -1.88
N GLY A 87 -4.38 13.37 -1.28
CA GLY A 87 -3.75 14.34 -0.39
C GLY A 87 -3.47 15.69 -1.03
N ASN A 88 -3.35 15.75 -2.37
CA ASN A 88 -3.17 16.99 -3.11
C ASN A 88 -4.50 17.74 -3.37
N SER A 89 -5.64 17.10 -3.08
CA SER A 89 -6.99 17.63 -3.33
C SER A 89 -7.58 18.25 -2.07
N LYS A 90 -7.01 19.37 -1.60
CA LYS A 90 -7.48 20.10 -0.41
C LYS A 90 -8.97 20.45 -0.49
N ASP A 91 -9.45 20.79 -1.66
CA ASP A 91 -10.86 21.09 -1.95
C ASP A 91 -11.82 19.96 -1.57
N ILE A 92 -11.37 18.70 -1.67
CA ILE A 92 -12.14 17.51 -1.31
C ILE A 92 -11.99 17.22 0.19
N LEU A 93 -10.78 17.28 0.72
CA LEU A 93 -10.46 16.95 2.10
C LEU A 93 -11.02 17.94 3.12
N GLU A 94 -10.99 19.23 2.80
CA GLU A 94 -11.51 20.29 3.67
C GLU A 94 -13.03 20.52 3.50
N SER A 95 -13.66 19.77 2.58
CA SER A 95 -15.10 19.89 2.35
C SER A 95 -15.90 19.42 3.56
N LYS A 96 -16.79 20.28 4.05
CA LYS A 96 -17.80 19.90 5.05
C LYS A 96 -18.96 19.10 4.45
N LYS A 97 -19.11 19.13 3.12
CA LYS A 97 -20.14 18.35 2.41
C LYS A 97 -19.62 16.96 2.11
N ALA A 98 -20.49 15.97 2.26
CA ALA A 98 -20.16 14.61 1.87
C ALA A 98 -19.92 14.54 0.35
N THR A 99 -18.88 13.81 -0.04
CA THR A 99 -18.50 13.58 -1.43
C THR A 99 -18.81 12.15 -1.83
N GLU A 100 -19.37 11.99 -3.02
CA GLU A 100 -19.62 10.68 -3.60
C GLU A 100 -18.31 10.13 -4.13
N SER A 101 -17.97 8.90 -3.72
CA SER A 101 -16.69 8.30 -4.06
C SER A 101 -16.86 6.84 -4.45
N ASN A 102 -16.27 6.45 -5.57
CA ASN A 102 -16.17 5.05 -5.98
C ASN A 102 -14.86 4.46 -5.47
N LEU A 103 -14.98 3.39 -4.71
CA LEU A 103 -13.90 2.76 -3.98
C LEU A 103 -13.82 1.28 -4.34
N ARG A 104 -12.61 0.73 -4.47
CA ARG A 104 -12.38 -0.71 -4.62
C ARG A 104 -11.75 -1.28 -3.37
N ILE A 105 -12.32 -2.35 -2.85
CA ILE A 105 -11.79 -3.08 -1.70
C ILE A 105 -10.56 -3.86 -2.14
N TYR A 106 -9.41 -3.62 -1.48
CA TYR A 106 -8.17 -4.29 -1.87
C TYR A 106 -7.61 -5.27 -0.83
N GLU A 107 -8.14 -5.29 0.38
CA GLU A 107 -7.82 -6.28 1.42
C GLU A 107 -9.08 -6.92 1.99
N PRO A 108 -8.97 -8.12 2.60
CA PRO A 108 -10.08 -8.73 3.32
C PRO A 108 -10.64 -7.78 4.38
N ILE A 109 -11.95 -7.80 4.54
CA ILE A 109 -12.64 -7.00 5.54
C ILE A 109 -12.33 -7.51 6.95
N VAL A 110 -12.38 -6.62 7.94
CA VAL A 110 -12.28 -6.98 9.35
C VAL A 110 -13.60 -6.64 10.02
N ILE A 111 -14.24 -7.64 10.60
CA ILE A 111 -15.55 -7.51 11.26
C ILE A 111 -15.30 -7.15 12.72
N LEU A 112 -15.76 -5.99 13.16
CA LEU A 112 -15.76 -5.54 14.54
C LEU A 112 -17.16 -5.76 15.15
N GLU A 113 -17.32 -5.48 16.43
CA GLU A 113 -18.63 -5.66 17.10
C GLU A 113 -19.77 -4.94 16.38
N LYS A 114 -19.62 -3.65 16.11
CA LYS A 114 -20.65 -2.74 15.52
C LYS A 114 -20.33 -2.24 14.13
N LEU A 115 -19.11 -2.45 13.64
CA LEU A 115 -18.60 -1.87 12.41
C LEU A 115 -17.90 -2.94 11.57
N VAL A 116 -17.82 -2.69 10.28
CA VAL A 116 -16.95 -3.43 9.34
C VAL A 116 -15.86 -2.46 8.88
N LYS A 117 -14.63 -2.83 9.11
CA LYS A 117 -13.44 -2.08 8.73
C LYS A 117 -12.92 -2.57 7.40
N ILE A 118 -12.82 -1.68 6.43
CA ILE A 118 -12.50 -1.99 5.04
C ILE A 118 -11.36 -1.10 4.57
N LYS A 119 -10.38 -1.68 3.91
CA LYS A 119 -9.31 -0.94 3.24
C LYS A 119 -9.61 -0.85 1.76
N CYS A 120 -9.72 0.38 1.26
CA CYS A 120 -10.13 0.67 -0.11
C CYS A 120 -9.08 1.49 -0.86
N GLU A 121 -9.02 1.28 -2.17
CA GLU A 121 -8.39 2.18 -3.14
C GLU A 121 -9.44 3.12 -3.72
N ILE A 122 -9.10 4.39 -3.87
CA ILE A 122 -9.96 5.39 -4.49
C ILE A 122 -9.83 5.23 -6.00
N LEU A 123 -10.99 5.12 -6.67
CA LEU A 123 -11.05 5.14 -8.13
C LEU A 123 -11.45 6.51 -8.63
N THR A 124 -12.54 7.04 -8.10
CA THR A 124 -13.06 8.36 -8.48
C THR A 124 -13.74 9.03 -7.30
N VAL A 125 -13.68 10.36 -7.29
CA VAL A 125 -14.43 11.18 -6.34
C VAL A 125 -15.22 12.22 -7.14
N THR A 126 -16.51 12.35 -6.84
CA THR A 126 -17.41 13.32 -7.46
C THR A 126 -17.74 14.41 -6.44
N LYS A 127 -17.43 15.64 -6.79
CA LYS A 127 -17.79 16.82 -6.00
C LYS A 127 -18.43 17.85 -6.92
N ASP A 128 -19.58 18.38 -6.51
CA ASP A 128 -20.31 19.42 -7.27
C ASP A 128 -20.47 19.06 -8.76
N SER A 129 -20.83 17.79 -9.04
CA SER A 129 -20.98 17.20 -10.39
C SER A 129 -19.66 17.03 -11.18
N LEU A 130 -18.52 17.42 -10.63
CA LEU A 130 -17.22 17.21 -11.25
C LEU A 130 -16.60 15.89 -10.77
N LYS A 131 -16.41 14.96 -11.71
CA LYS A 131 -15.78 13.68 -11.46
C LYS A 131 -14.25 13.81 -11.64
N LYS A 132 -13.50 13.50 -10.58
CA LYS A 132 -12.03 13.47 -10.59
C LYS A 132 -11.53 12.03 -10.39
N ASN A 133 -10.62 11.59 -11.25
CA ASN A 133 -9.91 10.32 -11.05
C ASN A 133 -8.78 10.58 -10.06
N LEU A 134 -8.92 10.04 -8.85
CA LEU A 134 -7.93 10.19 -7.79
C LEU A 134 -7.30 8.84 -7.46
N LYS A 135 -6.09 8.88 -6.94
CA LYS A 135 -5.38 7.72 -6.40
C LYS A 135 -5.16 7.89 -4.91
N GLY A 136 -5.16 6.79 -4.20
CA GLY A 136 -4.87 6.75 -2.77
C GLY A 136 -5.60 5.62 -2.08
N LYS A 137 -5.08 5.25 -0.92
CA LYS A 137 -5.66 4.22 -0.07
C LYS A 137 -6.33 4.88 1.12
N ILE A 138 -7.51 4.37 1.45
CA ILE A 138 -8.31 4.89 2.56
C ILE A 138 -8.85 3.76 3.42
N LEU A 139 -9.17 4.12 4.66
CA LEU A 139 -9.80 3.24 5.62
C LEU A 139 -11.27 3.64 5.78
N ILE A 140 -12.18 2.72 5.46
CA ILE A 140 -13.61 2.93 5.58
C ILE A 140 -14.16 2.09 6.74
N TYR A 141 -15.00 2.70 7.54
CA TYR A 141 -15.79 2.04 8.56
C TYR A 141 -17.25 2.07 8.14
N LEU A 142 -17.82 0.91 7.82
CA LEU A 142 -19.25 0.75 7.54
C LEU A 142 -19.97 0.25 8.80
N THR A 143 -21.24 0.59 8.95
CA THR A 143 -22.11 -0.09 9.92
C THR A 143 -22.21 -1.57 9.57
N LYS A 144 -22.16 -2.41 10.60
CA LYS A 144 -22.28 -3.87 10.43
C LYS A 144 -23.73 -4.23 10.10
N ASP A 145 -23.94 -4.71 8.90
CA ASP A 145 -25.20 -5.25 8.40
C ASP A 145 -24.99 -6.52 7.58
N SER A 146 -26.06 -7.16 7.15
CA SER A 146 -26.01 -8.40 6.37
C SER A 146 -25.33 -8.22 4.98
N SER A 147 -25.26 -7.02 4.48
CA SER A 147 -24.63 -6.71 3.19
C SER A 147 -23.15 -6.40 3.35
N SER A 148 -22.79 -5.59 4.35
CA SER A 148 -21.39 -5.18 4.59
C SER A 148 -20.47 -6.34 4.98
N ILE A 149 -20.99 -7.36 5.69
CA ILE A 149 -20.21 -8.55 6.07
C ILE A 149 -19.91 -9.50 4.89
N LYS A 150 -20.61 -9.36 3.76
CA LYS A 150 -20.41 -10.18 2.56
C LYS A 150 -19.40 -9.59 1.58
N LEU A 151 -18.96 -8.37 1.82
CA LEU A 151 -18.00 -7.69 0.97
C LEU A 151 -16.67 -8.43 0.92
N MET A 152 -16.06 -8.46 -0.26
CA MET A 152 -14.80 -9.17 -0.53
C MET A 152 -13.79 -8.27 -1.26
N PRO A 153 -12.49 -8.60 -1.22
CA PRO A 153 -11.50 -7.95 -2.07
C PRO A 153 -11.90 -8.01 -3.54
N GLY A 154 -11.78 -6.88 -4.24
CA GLY A 154 -12.20 -6.73 -5.63
C GLY A 154 -13.61 -6.18 -5.79
N ASP A 155 -14.40 -6.06 -4.72
CA ASP A 155 -15.70 -5.39 -4.78
C ASP A 155 -15.52 -3.88 -4.90
N GLU A 156 -16.34 -3.26 -5.73
CA GLU A 156 -16.44 -1.82 -5.91
C GLU A 156 -17.71 -1.34 -5.24
N ILE A 157 -17.54 -0.32 -4.40
CA ILE A 157 -18.63 0.31 -3.66
C ILE A 157 -18.65 1.81 -3.93
N MET A 158 -19.82 2.36 -4.03
CA MET A 158 -20.05 3.81 -4.02
C MET A 158 -20.41 4.22 -2.60
N VAL A 159 -19.72 5.22 -2.09
CA VAL A 159 -19.96 5.75 -0.74
C VAL A 159 -20.14 7.27 -0.80
N ASN A 160 -21.00 7.78 0.06
CA ASN A 160 -21.14 9.22 0.24
C ASN A 160 -20.66 9.57 1.66
N CYS A 161 -19.47 10.15 1.75
CA CYS A 161 -18.79 10.38 3.02
C CYS A 161 -17.84 11.58 2.99
N ASN A 162 -17.38 11.96 4.18
CA ASN A 162 -16.32 12.94 4.36
C ASN A 162 -15.04 12.22 4.77
N PHE A 163 -13.95 12.50 4.07
CA PHE A 163 -12.63 11.99 4.42
C PHE A 163 -12.06 12.80 5.58
N LYS A 164 -11.48 12.09 6.55
CA LYS A 164 -10.79 12.69 7.68
C LYS A 164 -9.37 12.14 7.75
N GLU A 165 -8.42 13.00 8.00
CA GLU A 165 -7.07 12.59 8.26
C GLU A 165 -6.99 11.77 9.55
N LEU A 166 -6.14 10.75 9.55
CA LEU A 166 -5.91 9.89 10.70
C LEU A 166 -5.12 10.68 11.75
N SER A 167 -5.70 10.86 12.93
CA SER A 167 -5.05 11.55 14.04
C SER A 167 -4.03 10.67 14.76
N ASN A 168 -2.96 11.29 15.23
CA ASN A 168 -2.01 10.64 16.12
C ASN A 168 -2.62 10.40 17.51
N PRO A 169 -2.16 9.37 18.24
CA PRO A 169 -2.60 9.12 19.59
C PRO A 169 -2.24 10.30 20.49
N LYS A 170 -3.10 10.63 21.44
CA LYS A 170 -2.90 11.72 22.38
C LYS A 170 -2.07 11.31 23.61
N ASN A 171 -2.02 10.01 23.93
CA ASN A 171 -1.32 9.49 25.08
C ASN A 171 0.15 9.19 24.74
N PRO A 172 1.12 9.59 25.55
CA PRO A 172 2.50 9.20 25.39
C PRO A 172 2.63 7.67 25.49
N HIS A 173 3.52 7.08 24.69
CA HIS A 173 3.78 5.64 24.62
C HIS A 173 2.64 4.76 24.09
N GLN A 174 1.52 5.34 23.65
CA GLN A 174 0.47 4.60 22.98
C GLN A 174 0.93 4.21 21.56
N PHE A 175 0.56 2.98 21.12
CA PHE A 175 0.83 2.55 19.75
C PHE A 175 0.27 3.56 18.74
N ASN A 176 1.13 4.09 17.89
CA ASN A 176 0.75 5.07 16.88
C ASN A 176 0.16 4.37 15.66
N TYR A 177 -1.16 4.18 15.69
CA TYR A 177 -1.91 3.54 14.62
C TYR A 177 -1.90 4.35 13.31
N SER A 178 -1.85 5.68 13.41
CA SER A 178 -1.73 6.56 12.24
C SER A 178 -0.41 6.31 11.50
N ASN A 179 0.72 6.27 12.22
CA ASN A 179 2.02 5.96 11.63
C ASN A 179 2.07 4.55 11.00
N TYR A 180 1.46 3.56 11.67
CA TYR A 180 1.34 2.22 11.12
C TYR A 180 0.54 2.19 9.81
N LEU A 181 -0.57 2.93 9.72
CA LEU A 181 -1.36 3.02 8.50
C LEU A 181 -0.68 3.85 7.42
N SER A 182 0.03 4.92 7.79
CA SER A 182 0.83 5.73 6.86
C SER A 182 1.92 4.90 6.18
N SER A 183 2.57 3.97 6.89
CA SER A 183 3.53 3.03 6.27
C SER A 183 2.88 2.10 5.23
N LYS A 184 1.54 1.94 5.28
CA LYS A 184 0.71 1.25 4.27
C LYS A 184 0.07 2.21 3.27
N GLN A 185 0.47 3.49 3.29
CA GLN A 185 -0.06 4.56 2.43
C GLN A 185 -1.53 4.89 2.66
N ILE A 186 -2.04 4.63 3.87
CA ILE A 186 -3.38 4.99 4.30
C ILE A 186 -3.24 6.18 5.24
N GLN A 187 -3.66 7.37 4.80
CA GLN A 187 -3.60 8.60 5.60
C GLN A 187 -4.99 9.12 5.98
N TYR A 188 -6.02 8.66 5.30
CA TYR A 188 -7.39 9.12 5.48
C TYR A 188 -8.33 7.99 5.88
N SER A 189 -9.37 8.36 6.63
CA SER A 189 -10.46 7.45 6.99
C SER A 189 -11.81 8.12 6.81
N ALA A 190 -12.86 7.31 6.67
CA ALA A 190 -14.22 7.81 6.68
C ALA A 190 -15.16 6.83 7.37
N PHE A 191 -16.21 7.38 8.00
CA PHE A 191 -17.32 6.63 8.58
C PHE A 191 -18.53 6.75 7.68
N VAL A 192 -19.10 5.62 7.29
CA VAL A 192 -20.27 5.53 6.44
C VAL A 192 -21.32 4.68 7.15
N LYS A 193 -22.47 5.31 7.45
CA LYS A 193 -23.58 4.58 8.06
C LYS A 193 -24.30 3.74 7.00
N ASN A 194 -25.30 4.31 6.34
CA ASN A 194 -26.15 3.61 5.36
C ASN A 194 -25.99 4.15 3.93
N ASN A 195 -25.10 5.14 3.73
CA ASN A 195 -24.95 5.83 2.45
C ASN A 195 -23.87 5.14 1.59
N TRP A 196 -24.06 3.87 1.32
CA TRP A 196 -23.20 3.12 0.41
C TRP A 196 -23.99 2.16 -0.47
N GLN A 197 -23.47 1.87 -1.65
CA GLN A 197 -24.07 0.96 -2.61
C GLN A 197 -22.98 0.06 -3.23
N PHE A 198 -23.33 -1.19 -3.45
CA PHE A 198 -22.49 -2.10 -4.22
C PHE A 198 -22.61 -1.77 -5.70
N ILE A 199 -21.50 -1.67 -6.42
CA ILE A 199 -21.47 -1.36 -7.86
C ILE A 199 -21.18 -2.63 -8.66
N SER A 200 -20.04 -3.23 -8.41
CA SER A 200 -19.53 -4.36 -9.21
C SER A 200 -18.54 -5.19 -8.40
N SER A 201 -18.17 -6.34 -8.94
CA SER A 201 -17.08 -7.14 -8.38
C SER A 201 -16.09 -7.54 -9.47
N SER A 202 -14.82 -7.52 -9.14
CA SER A 202 -13.75 -7.95 -10.02
C SER A 202 -13.01 -9.15 -9.43
N LEU A 203 -12.55 -10.05 -10.28
CA LEU A 203 -11.69 -11.15 -9.86
C LEU A 203 -10.28 -10.62 -9.63
N THR A 204 -9.86 -10.65 -8.38
CA THR A 204 -8.51 -10.29 -7.97
C THR A 204 -7.81 -11.47 -7.32
N VAL A 205 -6.48 -11.51 -7.35
CA VAL A 205 -5.70 -12.56 -6.68
C VAL A 205 -6.05 -12.62 -5.18
N LYS A 206 -6.26 -11.46 -4.56
CA LYS A 206 -6.67 -11.38 -3.14
C LYS A 206 -8.07 -11.94 -2.90
N ARG A 207 -9.01 -11.72 -3.81
CA ARG A 207 -10.35 -12.34 -3.76
C ARG A 207 -10.24 -13.86 -3.82
N PHE A 208 -9.49 -14.36 -4.79
CA PHE A 208 -9.28 -15.80 -4.95
C PHE A 208 -8.65 -16.43 -3.70
N SER A 209 -7.58 -15.83 -3.17
CA SER A 209 -6.95 -16.32 -1.94
C SER A 209 -7.88 -16.26 -0.73
N THR A 210 -8.73 -15.24 -0.63
CA THR A 210 -9.74 -15.13 0.43
C THR A 210 -10.79 -16.24 0.33
N ILE A 211 -11.27 -16.54 -0.89
CA ILE A 211 -12.22 -17.64 -1.11
C ILE A 211 -11.62 -18.98 -0.71
N ILE A 212 -10.38 -19.26 -1.13
CA ILE A 212 -9.69 -20.51 -0.74
C ILE A 212 -9.54 -20.57 0.77
N ARG A 213 -9.04 -19.51 1.40
CA ARG A 213 -8.88 -19.47 2.86
C ARG A 213 -10.20 -19.74 3.57
N ASN A 214 -11.29 -19.10 3.16
CA ASN A 214 -12.61 -19.30 3.78
C ASN A 214 -13.12 -20.73 3.59
N LYS A 215 -12.86 -21.37 2.44
CA LYS A 215 -13.16 -22.80 2.26
C LYS A 215 -12.36 -23.69 3.21
N CYS A 216 -11.06 -23.42 3.37
CA CYS A 216 -10.21 -24.17 4.28
C CYS A 216 -10.64 -23.98 5.75
N LEU A 217 -10.98 -22.76 6.16
CA LEU A 217 -11.51 -22.49 7.49
C LEU A 217 -12.83 -23.28 7.74
N LYS A 218 -13.71 -23.34 6.73
CA LYS A 218 -14.93 -24.13 6.83
C LYS A 218 -14.62 -25.61 7.04
N ILE A 219 -13.65 -26.18 6.33
CA ILE A 219 -13.22 -27.58 6.52
C ILE A 219 -12.74 -27.83 7.97
N LEU A 220 -11.99 -26.89 8.56
CA LEU A 220 -11.56 -27.00 9.96
C LEU A 220 -12.76 -27.00 10.91
N VAL A 221 -13.77 -26.18 10.69
CA VAL A 221 -15.01 -26.18 11.48
C VAL A 221 -15.77 -27.52 11.30
N ASP A 222 -15.92 -27.96 10.07
CA ASP A 222 -16.65 -29.20 9.72
C ASP A 222 -15.91 -30.44 10.26
N SER A 223 -14.59 -30.40 10.51
CA SER A 223 -13.81 -31.47 11.15
C SER A 223 -13.99 -31.56 12.67
N GLY A 224 -14.82 -30.70 13.27
CA GLY A 224 -15.15 -30.73 14.69
C GLY A 224 -14.27 -29.86 15.58
N LEU A 225 -13.31 -29.10 15.02
CA LEU A 225 -12.53 -28.14 15.78
C LEU A 225 -13.42 -26.98 16.23
N LYS A 226 -13.42 -26.71 17.54
CA LYS A 226 -14.26 -25.66 18.15
C LYS A 226 -13.43 -24.76 19.05
N SER A 227 -13.90 -23.50 19.22
CA SER A 227 -13.33 -22.53 20.16
C SER A 227 -11.81 -22.39 20.01
N ASP A 228 -11.06 -22.57 21.08
CA ASP A 228 -9.63 -22.32 21.15
C ASP A 228 -8.81 -23.20 20.20
N ASP A 229 -9.20 -24.46 20.00
CA ASP A 229 -8.53 -25.36 19.06
C ASP A 229 -8.67 -24.86 17.62
N PHE A 230 -9.85 -24.37 17.25
CA PHE A 230 -10.08 -23.74 15.95
C PHE A 230 -9.28 -22.43 15.80
N ALA A 231 -9.29 -21.59 16.84
CA ALA A 231 -8.54 -20.32 16.84
C ALA A 231 -7.03 -20.56 16.67
N ILE A 232 -6.46 -21.52 17.40
CA ILE A 232 -5.04 -21.88 17.29
C ILE A 232 -4.73 -22.50 15.92
N ALA A 233 -5.52 -23.48 15.47
CA ALA A 233 -5.30 -24.15 14.19
C ALA A 233 -5.41 -23.17 13.01
N SER A 234 -6.42 -22.30 13.00
CA SER A 234 -6.64 -21.29 11.95
C SER A 234 -5.55 -20.23 11.94
N ALA A 235 -5.05 -19.82 13.11
CA ALA A 235 -3.95 -18.87 13.22
C ALA A 235 -2.63 -19.44 12.71
N LEU A 236 -2.30 -20.69 13.07
CA LEU A 236 -1.05 -21.34 12.67
C LEU A 236 -1.02 -21.70 11.18
N THR A 237 -2.16 -22.17 10.62
CA THR A 237 -2.20 -22.65 9.22
C THR A 237 -2.44 -21.53 8.22
N PHE A 238 -3.31 -20.58 8.54
CA PHE A 238 -3.78 -19.55 7.61
C PHE A 238 -3.49 -18.10 8.06
N GLY A 239 -2.88 -17.92 9.23
CA GLY A 239 -2.65 -16.60 9.80
C GLY A 239 -3.95 -15.87 10.18
N TYR A 240 -5.05 -16.60 10.36
CA TYR A 240 -6.35 -16.04 10.71
C TYR A 240 -6.43 -15.80 12.22
N LYS A 241 -6.60 -14.52 12.62
CA LYS A 241 -6.51 -14.10 14.03
C LYS A 241 -7.79 -13.49 14.59
N ASP A 242 -8.86 -13.45 13.80
CA ASP A 242 -10.08 -12.72 14.19
C ASP A 242 -10.81 -13.33 15.40
N GLU A 243 -10.51 -14.58 15.77
CA GLU A 243 -11.09 -15.27 16.92
C GLU A 243 -10.14 -15.41 18.12
N LEU A 244 -8.95 -14.82 18.05
CA LEU A 244 -7.96 -14.81 19.14
C LEU A 244 -8.06 -13.59 20.06
N SER A 245 -9.09 -12.75 19.90
CA SER A 245 -9.27 -11.50 20.67
C SER A 245 -10.39 -11.59 21.69
#